data_20fa391ac35e6e11a362da3d2b4d045f
#
_entry.id   20fa391ac35e6e11a362da3d2b4d045f
#
_cell.length_a   1.000
_cell.length_b   1.000
_cell.length_c   1.000
_cell.angle_alpha   90.00
_cell.angle_beta   90.00
_cell.angle_gamma   90.00
#
_symmetry.space_group_name_H-M   'P 1'
#
loop_
_entity.id
_entity.type
_entity.pdbx_description
1 polymer ?
#
loop_
_entity_poly.entity_id
_entity_poly.type
_entity_poly.pdbx_seq_one_letter_code
_entity_poly.pdbx_strand_id
1 'polypeptide(L)'
;MPKVTVTVEHNQSIGTVVQKVTPAIEKTVTDFQGQDLSLDWQEDRADFKFKSLGFTIQGDIQVDPTSVTVNLELPFAAMIYKEKAKKGIANSVAKALAD
;
A
#
# COMPACT_ATOMS: atom_id res chain seq x y z
N MET A 1 -0.77 12.15 -12.86
CA MET A 1 0.43 11.41 -12.47
C MET A 1 0.19 9.92 -12.66
N PRO A 2 1.24 9.15 -13.00
CA PRO A 2 1.06 7.71 -13.18
C PRO A 2 0.61 7.02 -11.90
N LYS A 3 -0.27 6.07 -12.06
CA LYS A 3 -0.87 5.35 -10.94
C LYS A 3 -0.56 3.85 -11.07
N VAL A 4 -0.21 3.25 -9.93
CA VAL A 4 -0.03 1.81 -9.81
C VAL A 4 -1.18 1.29 -8.95
N THR A 5 -1.85 0.25 -9.42
CA THR A 5 -2.95 -0.36 -8.69
C THR A 5 -2.62 -1.83 -8.40
N VAL A 6 -2.77 -2.21 -7.15
CA VAL A 6 -2.57 -3.59 -6.70
C VAL A 6 -3.85 -4.05 -6.03
N THR A 7 -4.36 -5.21 -6.45
CA THR A 7 -5.54 -5.82 -5.83
C THR A 7 -5.18 -7.20 -5.32
N VAL A 8 -5.51 -7.47 -4.05
CA VAL A 8 -5.28 -8.77 -3.43
C VAL A 8 -6.60 -9.26 -2.87
N GLU A 9 -6.98 -10.48 -3.20
CA GLU A 9 -8.22 -11.09 -2.71
C GLU A 9 -8.02 -11.64 -1.29
N HIS A 10 -9.12 -11.67 -0.52
CA HIS A 10 -9.11 -12.24 0.83
C HIS A 10 -10.49 -12.82 1.14
N ASN A 11 -10.54 -13.59 2.23
CA ASN A 11 -11.79 -14.17 2.73
C ASN A 11 -11.99 -13.86 4.21
N GLN A 12 -11.54 -12.69 4.66
CA GLN A 12 -11.56 -12.29 6.07
C GLN A 12 -12.49 -11.09 6.25
N SER A 13 -12.79 -10.75 7.50
CA SER A 13 -13.61 -9.57 7.78
C SER A 13 -12.82 -8.29 7.47
N ILE A 14 -13.54 -7.22 7.15
CA ILE A 14 -12.92 -5.93 6.84
C ILE A 14 -12.04 -5.46 7.99
N GLY A 15 -12.54 -5.54 9.23
CA GLY A 15 -11.77 -5.11 10.39
C GLY A 15 -10.46 -5.88 10.57
N THR A 16 -10.49 -7.19 10.34
CA THR A 16 -9.29 -8.01 10.42
C THR A 16 -8.30 -7.61 9.33
N VAL A 17 -8.79 -7.38 8.11
CA VAL A 17 -7.94 -6.98 6.99
C VAL A 17 -7.27 -5.63 7.27
N VAL A 18 -8.03 -4.65 7.78
CA VAL A 18 -7.47 -3.35 8.15
C VAL A 18 -6.29 -3.53 9.13
N GLN A 19 -6.47 -4.37 10.15
CA GLN A 19 -5.42 -4.61 11.14
C GLN A 19 -4.18 -5.28 10.53
N LYS A 20 -4.37 -6.15 9.55
CA LYS A 20 -3.26 -6.85 8.91
C LYS A 20 -2.54 -6.03 7.85
N VAL A 21 -3.29 -5.21 7.13
CA VAL A 21 -2.72 -4.39 6.04
C VAL A 21 -1.85 -3.27 6.59
N THR A 22 -2.23 -2.69 7.73
CA THR A 22 -1.48 -1.57 8.30
C THR A 22 0.01 -1.89 8.49
N PRO A 23 0.40 -2.97 9.20
CA PRO A 23 1.83 -3.28 9.34
C PRO A 23 2.47 -3.69 8.01
N ALA A 24 1.70 -4.25 7.08
CA ALA A 24 2.24 -4.61 5.77
C ALA A 24 2.66 -3.36 4.99
N ILE A 25 1.87 -2.31 5.04
CA ILE A 25 2.22 -1.04 4.39
C ILE A 25 3.42 -0.41 5.08
N GLU A 26 3.45 -0.42 6.41
CA GLU A 26 4.59 0.11 7.15
C GLU A 26 5.89 -0.62 6.78
N LYS A 27 5.83 -1.94 6.66
CA LYS A 27 6.97 -2.74 6.25
C LYS A 27 7.42 -2.39 4.83
N THR A 28 6.48 -2.25 3.92
CA THR A 28 6.79 -1.90 2.53
C THR A 28 7.48 -0.55 2.46
N VAL A 29 6.98 0.43 3.20
CA VAL A 29 7.60 1.75 3.26
C VAL A 29 9.04 1.65 3.76
N THR A 30 9.27 0.88 4.82
CA THR A 30 10.61 0.66 5.36
C THR A 30 11.51 -0.02 4.33
N ASP A 31 11.01 -1.04 3.64
CA ASP A 31 11.78 -1.79 2.64
C ASP A 31 12.21 -0.89 1.47
N PHE A 32 11.45 0.14 1.16
CA PHE A 32 11.78 1.11 0.12
C PHE A 32 12.50 2.35 0.67
N GLN A 33 13.05 2.25 1.89
CA GLN A 33 13.75 3.36 2.52
C GLN A 33 12.87 4.58 2.69
N GLY A 34 11.59 4.34 2.93
CA GLY A 34 10.62 5.40 3.13
C GLY A 34 10.73 6.05 4.50
N GLN A 35 10.36 7.32 4.55
CA GLN A 35 10.36 8.12 5.77
C GLN A 35 9.08 8.94 5.84
N ASP A 36 8.79 9.38 7.05
CA ASP A 36 7.66 10.30 7.29
C ASP A 36 6.33 9.74 6.79
N LEU A 37 6.08 8.47 7.07
CA LEU A 37 4.81 7.84 6.70
C LEU A 37 3.65 8.46 7.47
N SER A 38 2.66 8.92 6.73
CA SER A 38 1.36 9.32 7.25
C SER A 38 0.33 8.33 6.71
N LEU A 39 -0.38 7.64 7.60
CA LEU A 39 -1.37 6.64 7.22
C LEU A 39 -2.63 6.91 8.05
N ASP A 40 -3.69 7.31 7.38
CA ASP A 40 -4.92 7.75 8.03
C ASP A 40 -6.10 6.90 7.59
N TRP A 41 -6.60 6.08 8.50
CA TRP A 41 -7.75 5.23 8.25
C TRP A 41 -9.06 5.93 8.57
N GLN A 42 -10.03 5.77 7.66
CA GLN A 42 -11.40 6.18 7.89
C GLN A 42 -12.27 4.97 7.52
N GLU A 43 -12.64 4.18 8.53
CA GLU A 43 -13.39 2.93 8.37
C GLU A 43 -12.61 1.93 7.50
N ASP A 44 -13.07 1.69 6.27
CA ASP A 44 -12.49 0.69 5.37
C ASP A 44 -11.56 1.30 4.32
N ARG A 45 -11.23 2.58 4.46
CA ARG A 45 -10.39 3.29 3.51
C ARG A 45 -9.29 4.06 4.24
N ALA A 46 -8.11 4.08 3.66
CA ALA A 46 -7.01 4.88 4.18
C ALA A 46 -6.37 5.71 3.09
N ASP A 47 -5.86 6.86 3.47
CA ASP A 47 -4.97 7.65 2.64
C ASP A 47 -3.58 7.58 3.24
N PHE A 48 -2.55 7.49 2.41
CA PHE A 48 -1.19 7.44 2.92
C PHE A 48 -0.25 8.30 2.07
N LYS A 49 0.85 8.68 2.69
CA LYS A 49 1.86 9.52 2.07
C LYS A 49 3.19 9.27 2.77
N PHE A 50 4.26 9.18 2.02
CA PHE A 50 5.60 9.02 2.58
C PHE A 50 6.64 9.57 1.61
N LYS A 51 7.87 9.68 2.10
CA LYS A 51 9.00 10.13 1.28
C LYS A 51 9.97 8.97 1.09
N SER A 52 10.45 8.79 -0.13
CA SER A 52 11.42 7.76 -0.46
C SER A 52 12.32 8.25 -1.56
N LEU A 53 13.64 8.16 -1.34
CA LEU A 53 14.65 8.50 -2.35
C LEU A 53 14.45 9.91 -2.93
N GLY A 54 14.03 10.86 -2.10
CA GLY A 54 13.80 12.24 -2.54
C GLY A 54 12.45 12.49 -3.20
N PHE A 55 11.61 11.46 -3.34
CA PHE A 55 10.27 11.60 -3.91
C PHE A 55 9.20 11.56 -2.83
N THR A 56 8.11 12.30 -3.06
CA THR A 56 6.90 12.16 -2.26
C THR A 56 5.97 11.20 -2.97
N ILE A 57 5.58 10.14 -2.27
CA ILE A 57 4.72 9.09 -2.80
C ILE A 57 3.46 9.07 -1.97
N GLN A 58 2.31 9.06 -2.64
CA GLN A 58 1.02 9.05 -1.96
C GLN A 58 0.09 8.06 -2.63
N GLY A 59 -0.93 7.65 -1.89
CA GLY A 59 -1.89 6.71 -2.41
C GLY A 59 -3.03 6.48 -1.44
N ASP A 60 -3.81 5.46 -1.75
CA ASP A 60 -4.93 5.08 -0.89
C ASP A 60 -5.08 3.56 -0.86
N ILE A 61 -5.83 3.12 0.14
CA ILE A 61 -6.15 1.71 0.35
C ILE A 61 -7.65 1.61 0.52
N GLN A 62 -8.28 0.70 -0.20
CA GLN A 62 -9.69 0.40 -0.04
C GLN A 62 -9.84 -1.07 0.32
N VAL A 63 -10.48 -1.35 1.47
CA VAL A 63 -10.76 -2.72 1.90
C VAL A 63 -12.22 -3.03 1.60
N ASP A 64 -12.43 -4.03 0.76
CA ASP A 64 -13.76 -4.52 0.40
C ASP A 64 -13.98 -5.89 1.05
N PRO A 65 -15.22 -6.42 1.02
CA PRO A 65 -15.50 -7.71 1.66
C PRO A 65 -14.65 -8.88 1.15
N THR A 66 -14.18 -8.83 -0.10
CA THR A 66 -13.42 -9.92 -0.70
C THR A 66 -12.07 -9.52 -1.28
N SER A 67 -11.71 -8.23 -1.19
CA SER A 67 -10.44 -7.77 -1.77
C SER A 67 -9.92 -6.53 -1.07
N VAL A 68 -8.62 -6.28 -1.26
CA VAL A 68 -7.95 -5.05 -0.86
C VAL A 68 -7.35 -4.45 -2.10
N THR A 69 -7.59 -3.17 -2.34
CA THR A 69 -7.01 -2.45 -3.46
C THR A 69 -6.12 -1.35 -2.93
N VAL A 70 -4.86 -1.33 -3.36
CA VAL A 70 -3.90 -0.28 -3.02
C VAL A 70 -3.59 0.49 -4.29
N ASN A 71 -3.82 1.78 -4.25
CA ASN A 71 -3.46 2.69 -5.34
C ASN A 71 -2.27 3.52 -4.91
N LEU A 72 -1.30 3.65 -5.80
CA LEU A 72 -0.07 4.38 -5.53
C LEU A 72 0.17 5.36 -6.65
N GLU A 73 0.41 6.62 -6.32
CA GLU A 73 0.76 7.65 -7.30
C GLU A 73 2.25 7.90 -7.25
N LEU A 74 2.92 7.74 -8.41
CA LEU A 74 4.35 7.93 -8.53
C LEU A 74 4.65 9.16 -9.39
N PRO A 75 5.60 10.03 -8.96
CA PRO A 75 6.11 11.07 -9.84
C PRO A 75 6.72 10.45 -11.11
N PHE A 76 6.70 11.17 -12.22
CA PHE A 76 7.26 10.64 -13.47
C PHE A 76 8.71 10.17 -13.30
N ALA A 77 9.51 10.91 -12.54
CA ALA A 77 10.91 10.55 -12.32
C ALA A 77 11.08 9.23 -11.55
N ALA A 78 10.05 8.80 -10.80
CA ALA A 78 10.10 7.56 -10.05
C ALA A 78 9.52 6.37 -10.79
N MET A 79 9.11 6.54 -12.05
CA MET A 79 8.46 5.49 -12.83
C MET A 79 9.35 4.26 -13.07
N ILE A 80 10.67 4.43 -13.02
CA ILE A 80 11.58 3.29 -13.15
C ILE A 80 11.42 2.29 -12.01
N TYR A 81 10.82 2.72 -10.89
CA TYR A 81 10.59 1.85 -9.73
C TYR A 81 9.19 1.24 -9.71
N LYS A 82 8.37 1.50 -10.73
CA LYS A 82 6.96 1.11 -10.77
C LYS A 82 6.75 -0.39 -10.49
N GLU A 83 7.45 -1.24 -11.23
CA GLU A 83 7.27 -2.69 -11.08
C GLU A 83 7.75 -3.19 -9.72
N LYS A 84 8.84 -2.63 -9.22
CA LYS A 84 9.37 -3.00 -7.91
C LYS A 84 8.38 -2.60 -6.81
N ALA A 85 7.81 -1.41 -6.90
CA ALA A 85 6.82 -0.94 -5.93
C ALA A 85 5.57 -1.82 -5.98
N LYS A 86 5.08 -2.14 -7.18
CA LYS A 86 3.91 -2.97 -7.37
C LYS A 86 4.11 -4.36 -6.75
N LYS A 87 5.22 -5.00 -7.05
CA LYS A 87 5.54 -6.33 -6.53
C LYS A 87 5.73 -6.31 -5.01
N GLY A 88 6.39 -5.28 -4.49
CA GLY A 88 6.61 -5.16 -3.06
C GLY A 88 5.32 -5.05 -2.28
N ILE A 89 4.41 -4.19 -2.75
CA ILE A 89 3.10 -4.02 -2.11
C ILE A 89 2.29 -5.30 -2.21
N ALA A 90 2.21 -5.88 -3.41
CA ALA A 90 1.44 -7.10 -3.63
C ALA A 90 1.92 -8.24 -2.72
N ASN A 91 3.23 -8.44 -2.64
CA ASN A 91 3.81 -9.49 -1.82
C ASN A 91 3.58 -9.24 -0.32
N SER A 92 3.78 -8.01 0.13
CA SER A 92 3.61 -7.69 1.55
C SER A 92 2.16 -7.85 1.99
N VAL A 93 1.22 -7.38 1.19
CA VAL A 93 -0.20 -7.48 1.52
C VAL A 93 -0.66 -8.93 1.45
N ALA A 94 -0.30 -9.66 0.38
CA ALA A 94 -0.69 -11.06 0.23
C ALA A 94 -0.15 -11.90 1.39
N LYS A 95 1.11 -11.68 1.78
CA LYS A 95 1.72 -12.41 2.88
C LYS A 95 1.02 -12.10 4.21
N ALA A 96 0.69 -10.84 4.45
CA ALA A 96 -0.01 -10.44 5.67
C ALA A 96 -1.39 -11.08 5.76
N LEU A 97 -2.09 -11.20 4.63
CA LEU A 97 -3.44 -11.77 4.59
C LEU A 97 -3.44 -13.30 4.61
N ALA A 98 -2.31 -13.95 4.28
CA ALA A 98 -2.22 -15.40 4.28
C ALA A 98 -2.19 -15.98 5.69
N ASP A 99 -1.90 -15.19 6.71
CA ASP A 99 -1.80 -15.66 8.09
C ASP A 99 -3.19 -15.69 8.78
#